data_e748c0358d5b36f86e28daab5a172895
#
_entry.id   e748c0358d5b36f86e28daab5a172895
#
_cell.length_a   1.000
_cell.length_b   1.000
_cell.length_c   1.000
_cell.angle_alpha   90.00
_cell.angle_beta   90.00
_cell.angle_gamma   90.00
#
_symmetry.space_group_name_H-M   'P 1'
#
loop_
_entity.id
_entity.type
_entity.pdbx_description
1 polymer ?
#
loop_
_entity_poly.entity_id
_entity_poly.type
_entity_poly.pdbx_seq_one_letter_code
_entity_poly.pdbx_strand_id
1 'polypeptide(L)'
;YRHIWLGEPVADSELSVIKPKWIDAAIDSHIKLGFEASGQRILGFDVADEGDDASATILRHGSVVIDMDEWRGQDVIYSADKVYLYGQDVKADKIIFDSIGVGAGVKAQFRRKTGKVQTIGFNAGGSVFKPEARYTDDKKNKDMFSNIKAQAWWMVRERFYKTWRAI
;
A
#
# COMPACT_ATOMS: atom_id res chain seq x y z
N TYR A 1 13.83 -17.28 19.11
CA TYR A 1 14.27 -16.37 20.18
C TYR A 1 15.06 -15.17 19.62
N ARG A 2 15.98 -15.34 18.63
CA ARG A 2 16.84 -14.26 18.10
C ARG A 2 16.05 -13.13 17.47
N HIS A 3 14.99 -13.42 16.72
CA HIS A 3 14.12 -12.40 16.11
C HIS A 3 13.32 -11.56 17.12
N ILE A 4 12.97 -12.15 18.29
CA ILE A 4 12.22 -11.43 19.35
C ILE A 4 13.15 -10.47 20.10
N TRP A 5 14.38 -10.91 20.42
CA TRP A 5 15.32 -10.16 21.25
C TRP A 5 16.28 -9.27 20.47
N LEU A 6 16.61 -9.65 19.24
CA LEU A 6 17.61 -8.96 18.43
C LEU A 6 17.02 -8.28 17.19
N GLY A 7 15.71 -8.40 16.95
CA GLY A 7 15.07 -7.84 15.75
C GLY A 7 15.53 -8.49 14.45
N GLU A 8 16.19 -9.65 14.51
CA GLU A 8 16.67 -10.33 13.29
C GLU A 8 15.48 -10.80 12.45
N PRO A 9 15.46 -10.55 11.12
CA PRO A 9 14.41 -11.04 10.25
C PRO A 9 14.34 -12.58 10.28
N VAL A 10 13.14 -13.13 10.40
CA VAL A 10 12.93 -14.57 10.25
C VAL A 10 12.93 -14.90 8.77
N ALA A 11 13.97 -15.56 8.31
CA ALA A 11 14.22 -15.80 6.89
C ALA A 11 13.11 -16.61 6.17
N ASP A 12 12.40 -17.51 6.85
CA ASP A 12 11.26 -18.23 6.28
C ASP A 12 10.36 -18.75 7.42
N SER A 13 9.45 -17.93 7.91
CA SER A 13 8.44 -18.34 8.88
C SER A 13 7.19 -18.82 8.15
N GLU A 14 6.64 -19.96 8.56
CA GLU A 14 5.31 -20.41 8.12
C GLU A 14 4.23 -19.37 8.39
N LEU A 15 4.48 -18.50 9.37
CA LEU A 15 3.58 -17.40 9.77
C LEU A 15 3.75 -16.12 8.95
N SER A 16 4.75 -16.04 8.06
CA SER A 16 4.93 -14.84 7.21
C SER A 16 3.77 -14.69 6.24
N VAL A 17 3.13 -13.52 6.27
CA VAL A 17 2.03 -13.19 5.36
C VAL A 17 2.49 -13.24 3.91
N ILE A 18 3.68 -12.71 3.62
CA ILE A 18 4.33 -12.73 2.30
C ILE A 18 5.69 -13.39 2.47
N LYS A 19 5.95 -14.45 1.72
CA LYS A 19 7.23 -15.18 1.81
C LYS A 19 8.32 -14.48 1.01
N PRO A 20 9.59 -14.45 1.48
CA PRO A 20 10.71 -13.81 0.77
C PRO A 20 10.80 -14.24 -0.70
N LYS A 21 10.73 -15.52 -0.99
CA LYS A 21 10.76 -16.06 -2.36
C LYS A 21 9.65 -15.53 -3.28
N TRP A 22 8.51 -15.09 -2.73
CA TRP A 22 7.46 -14.48 -3.53
C TRP A 22 7.79 -13.02 -3.86
N ILE A 23 8.51 -12.33 -2.95
CA ILE A 23 9.01 -10.97 -3.19
C ILE A 23 10.06 -11.02 -4.28
N ASP A 24 11.05 -11.92 -4.17
CA ASP A 24 12.11 -12.10 -5.18
C ASP A 24 11.54 -12.40 -6.58
N ALA A 25 10.52 -13.26 -6.64
CA ALA A 25 9.83 -13.55 -7.90
C ALA A 25 9.10 -12.33 -8.47
N ALA A 26 8.57 -11.45 -7.61
CA ALA A 26 7.84 -10.27 -8.04
C ALA A 26 8.73 -9.16 -8.63
N ILE A 27 10.04 -9.18 -8.33
CA ILE A 27 10.98 -8.21 -8.89
C ILE A 27 11.05 -8.39 -10.41
N ASP A 28 10.73 -7.31 -11.14
CA ASP A 28 10.70 -7.27 -12.60
C ASP A 28 9.83 -8.36 -13.26
N SER A 29 8.84 -8.85 -12.52
CA SER A 29 7.96 -9.92 -12.98
C SER A 29 7.20 -9.55 -14.26
N HIS A 30 6.85 -8.30 -14.46
CA HIS A 30 6.17 -7.83 -15.66
C HIS A 30 7.06 -8.01 -16.91
N ILE A 31 8.36 -7.80 -16.79
CA ILE A 31 9.34 -8.04 -17.87
C ILE A 31 9.41 -9.55 -18.17
N LYS A 32 9.58 -10.37 -17.12
CA LYS A 32 9.65 -11.83 -17.24
C LYS A 32 8.39 -12.45 -17.85
N LEU A 33 7.23 -11.87 -17.55
CA LEU A 33 5.92 -12.33 -18.03
C LEU A 33 5.46 -11.65 -19.32
N GLY A 34 6.26 -10.72 -19.88
CA GLY A 34 6.04 -10.10 -21.17
C GLY A 34 4.83 -9.15 -21.23
N PHE A 35 4.54 -8.41 -20.17
CA PHE A 35 3.47 -7.40 -20.20
C PHE A 35 3.96 -6.02 -19.75
N GLU A 36 3.33 -4.97 -20.27
CA GLU A 36 3.60 -3.60 -19.88
C GLU A 36 2.68 -3.12 -18.75
N ALA A 37 3.17 -2.16 -17.99
CA ALA A 37 2.35 -1.48 -16.98
C ALA A 37 1.17 -0.76 -17.64
N SER A 38 -0.05 -1.05 -17.19
CA SER A 38 -1.26 -0.47 -17.76
C SER A 38 -2.38 -0.34 -16.73
N GLY A 39 -3.37 0.51 -17.00
CA GLY A 39 -4.50 0.75 -16.10
C GLY A 39 -4.33 1.99 -15.24
N GLN A 40 -4.94 2.03 -14.05
CA GLN A 40 -4.88 3.20 -13.17
C GLN A 40 -3.50 3.38 -12.54
N ARG A 41 -3.08 4.66 -12.47
CA ARG A 41 -1.92 5.09 -11.67
C ARG A 41 -2.40 5.45 -10.28
N ILE A 42 -1.96 4.71 -9.28
CA ILE A 42 -2.35 4.91 -7.89
C ILE A 42 -1.10 5.17 -7.06
N LEU A 43 -1.10 6.31 -6.39
CA LEU A 43 -0.06 6.71 -5.45
C LEU A 43 -0.52 6.37 -4.03
N GLY A 44 0.16 5.44 -3.37
CA GLY A 44 0.02 5.17 -1.95
C GLY A 44 0.92 6.13 -1.17
N PHE A 45 0.42 6.65 -0.05
CA PHE A 45 1.14 7.55 0.82
C PHE A 45 0.99 7.11 2.28
N ASP A 46 2.11 6.77 2.89
CA ASP A 46 2.26 6.57 4.32
C ASP A 46 2.93 7.80 4.91
N VAL A 47 2.26 8.47 5.84
CA VAL A 47 2.69 9.76 6.39
C VAL A 47 3.23 9.58 7.80
N ALA A 48 4.44 10.08 8.02
CA ALA A 48 5.00 10.35 9.33
C ALA A 48 5.03 11.85 9.62
N ASP A 49 5.02 12.21 10.89
CA ASP A 49 5.23 13.58 11.37
C ASP A 49 6.74 13.85 11.54
N GLU A 50 7.09 15.05 12.01
CA GLU A 50 8.45 15.38 12.38
C GLU A 50 9.01 14.36 13.38
N GLY A 51 10.19 13.80 13.08
CA GLY A 51 10.84 12.80 13.91
C GLY A 51 11.67 11.79 13.11
N ASP A 52 11.94 10.64 13.74
CA ASP A 52 12.79 9.58 13.17
C ASP A 52 12.02 8.69 12.17
N ASP A 53 10.70 8.69 12.23
CA ASP A 53 9.86 7.92 11.32
C ASP A 53 9.88 8.51 9.91
N ALA A 54 9.80 7.65 8.91
CA ALA A 54 9.81 8.05 7.52
C ALA A 54 8.39 8.16 6.94
N SER A 55 8.14 9.25 6.22
CA SER A 55 7.07 9.28 5.23
C SER A 55 7.50 8.53 3.97
N ALA A 56 6.57 7.81 3.36
CA ALA A 56 6.87 7.05 2.15
C ALA A 56 5.75 7.13 1.10
N THR A 57 6.14 7.03 -0.16
CA THR A 57 5.21 6.86 -1.26
C THR A 57 5.53 5.63 -2.10
N ILE A 58 4.49 5.06 -2.68
CA ILE A 58 4.59 3.99 -3.66
C ILE A 58 3.65 4.27 -4.83
N LEU A 59 4.20 4.38 -6.03
CA LEU A 59 3.43 4.58 -7.25
C LEU A 59 3.30 3.25 -7.99
N ARG A 60 2.07 2.84 -8.25
CA ARG A 60 1.80 1.71 -9.13
C ARG A 60 1.02 2.13 -10.38
N HIS A 61 1.33 1.50 -11.50
CA HIS A 61 0.57 1.57 -12.73
C HIS A 61 -0.07 0.19 -12.99
N GLY A 62 -1.37 0.08 -12.75
CA GLY A 62 -2.03 -1.21 -12.70
C GLY A 62 -1.48 -2.11 -11.57
N SER A 63 -0.89 -3.24 -11.93
CA SER A 63 -0.26 -4.19 -11.00
C SER A 63 1.26 -3.98 -10.82
N VAL A 64 1.87 -3.11 -11.61
CA VAL A 64 3.33 -2.87 -11.57
C VAL A 64 3.63 -1.68 -10.66
N VAL A 65 4.52 -1.87 -9.70
CA VAL A 65 5.12 -0.76 -8.95
C VAL A 65 6.19 -0.13 -9.83
N ILE A 66 6.07 1.16 -10.09
CA ILE A 66 6.95 1.88 -11.03
C ILE A 66 7.82 2.92 -10.35
N ASP A 67 7.49 3.33 -9.11
CA ASP A 67 8.31 4.26 -8.35
C ASP A 67 8.04 4.14 -6.85
N MET A 68 9.04 4.48 -6.03
CA MET A 68 8.99 4.54 -4.57
C MET A 68 9.90 5.66 -4.07
N ASP A 69 9.47 6.40 -3.06
CA ASP A 69 10.26 7.44 -2.41
C ASP A 69 10.06 7.41 -0.89
N GLU A 70 11.07 7.80 -0.15
CA GLU A 70 11.08 7.87 1.31
C GLU A 70 11.79 9.17 1.76
N TRP A 71 11.24 9.84 2.78
CA TRP A 71 11.86 11.02 3.38
C TRP A 71 11.53 11.13 4.86
N ARG A 72 12.32 11.92 5.62
CA ARG A 72 12.20 12.11 7.07
C ARG A 72 12.31 13.59 7.45
N GLY A 73 11.95 13.90 8.69
CA GLY A 73 12.17 15.21 9.29
C GLY A 73 11.35 16.34 8.66
N GLN A 74 10.23 16.03 8.04
CA GLN A 74 9.33 17.00 7.45
C GLN A 74 7.97 16.93 8.11
N ASP A 75 7.30 18.07 8.25
CA ASP A 75 5.96 18.13 8.78
C ASP A 75 4.91 17.52 7.83
N VAL A 76 3.72 17.28 8.37
CA VAL A 76 2.59 16.69 7.64
C VAL A 76 2.15 17.57 6.47
N ILE A 77 2.23 18.90 6.61
CA ILE A 77 1.77 19.85 5.56
C ILE A 77 2.72 19.79 4.37
N TYR A 78 4.03 19.87 4.63
CA TYR A 78 5.05 19.70 3.59
C TYR A 78 4.91 18.37 2.86
N SER A 79 4.79 17.29 3.62
CA SER A 79 4.67 15.93 3.08
C SER A 79 3.40 15.77 2.23
N ALA A 80 2.27 16.29 2.68
CA ALA A 80 1.02 16.28 1.90
C ALA A 80 1.14 17.11 0.60
N ASP A 81 1.77 18.28 0.66
CA ASP A 81 1.97 19.14 -0.52
C ASP A 81 2.91 18.48 -1.54
N LYS A 82 4.03 17.93 -1.08
CA LYS A 82 4.98 17.16 -1.90
C LYS A 82 4.26 16.03 -2.65
N VAL A 83 3.51 15.23 -1.93
CA VAL A 83 2.80 14.07 -2.49
C VAL A 83 1.71 14.48 -3.46
N TYR A 84 0.99 15.55 -3.17
CA TYR A 84 -0.06 16.05 -4.07
C TYR A 84 0.52 16.56 -5.39
N LEU A 85 1.60 17.35 -5.33
CA LEU A 85 2.31 17.84 -6.52
C LEU A 85 2.89 16.69 -7.34
N TYR A 86 3.54 15.75 -6.67
CA TYR A 86 4.04 14.54 -7.33
C TYR A 86 2.92 13.74 -8.00
N GLY A 87 1.78 13.56 -7.32
CA GLY A 87 0.61 12.90 -7.90
C GLY A 87 0.07 13.59 -9.16
N GLN A 88 0.14 14.94 -9.23
CA GLN A 88 -0.21 15.69 -10.45
C GLN A 88 0.81 15.47 -11.57
N ASP A 89 2.10 15.52 -11.25
CA ASP A 89 3.21 15.36 -12.21
C ASP A 89 3.17 13.99 -12.88
N VAL A 90 3.04 12.92 -12.09
CA VAL A 90 2.95 11.54 -12.60
C VAL A 90 1.57 11.19 -13.15
N LYS A 91 0.63 12.14 -13.18
CA LYS A 91 -0.76 11.95 -13.63
C LYS A 91 -1.44 10.79 -12.91
N ALA A 92 -1.30 10.76 -11.58
CA ALA A 92 -1.99 9.76 -10.76
C ALA A 92 -3.51 9.96 -10.84
N ASP A 93 -4.24 8.88 -11.00
CA ASP A 93 -5.70 8.88 -10.91
C ASP A 93 -6.14 9.09 -9.46
N LYS A 94 -5.40 8.50 -8.52
CA LYS A 94 -5.75 8.53 -7.10
C LYS A 94 -4.50 8.60 -6.22
N ILE A 95 -4.63 9.33 -5.10
CA ILE A 95 -3.73 9.26 -3.95
C ILE A 95 -4.50 8.59 -2.81
N ILE A 96 -3.97 7.47 -2.29
CA ILE A 96 -4.54 6.75 -1.14
C ILE A 96 -3.59 6.93 0.03
N PHE A 97 -4.09 7.42 1.17
CA PHE A 97 -3.28 7.72 2.34
C PHE A 97 -3.96 7.20 3.63
N ASP A 98 -3.19 6.86 4.67
CA ASP A 98 -3.79 6.57 5.97
C ASP A 98 -4.48 7.83 6.49
N SER A 99 -5.74 7.68 6.89
CA SER A 99 -6.58 8.81 7.31
C SER A 99 -6.75 8.91 8.83
N ILE A 100 -6.01 8.10 9.60
CA ILE A 100 -6.06 8.06 11.06
C ILE A 100 -4.78 8.65 11.66
N GLY A 101 -4.86 9.16 12.88
CA GLY A 101 -3.70 9.74 13.56
C GLY A 101 -3.14 10.93 12.77
N VAL A 102 -1.85 10.88 12.48
CA VAL A 102 -1.14 11.89 11.68
C VAL A 102 -1.81 12.15 10.33
N GLY A 103 -2.36 11.13 9.70
CA GLY A 103 -3.07 11.23 8.42
C GLY A 103 -4.33 12.09 8.43
N ALA A 104 -4.87 12.45 9.61
CA ALA A 104 -5.96 13.41 9.71
C ALA A 104 -5.53 14.81 9.21
N GLY A 105 -4.27 15.20 9.43
CA GLY A 105 -3.66 16.44 8.92
C GLY A 105 -3.58 16.41 7.39
N VAL A 106 -3.15 15.30 6.81
CA VAL A 106 -3.13 15.09 5.34
C VAL A 106 -4.51 15.28 4.73
N LYS A 107 -5.54 14.70 5.34
CA LYS A 107 -6.92 14.85 4.88
C LYS A 107 -7.38 16.31 4.84
N ALA A 108 -7.04 17.08 5.87
CA ALA A 108 -7.37 18.51 5.92
C ALA A 108 -6.65 19.30 4.83
N GLN A 109 -5.37 18.99 4.58
CA GLN A 109 -4.56 19.63 3.55
C GLN A 109 -5.06 19.28 2.14
N PHE A 110 -5.37 18.02 1.86
CA PHE A 110 -5.89 17.59 0.55
C PHE A 110 -7.25 18.19 0.20
N ARG A 111 -8.12 18.44 1.19
CA ARG A 111 -9.40 19.12 0.98
C ARG A 111 -9.27 20.55 0.44
N ARG A 112 -8.14 21.19 0.63
CA ARG A 112 -7.85 22.55 0.14
C ARG A 112 -7.31 22.55 -1.30
N LYS A 113 -6.97 21.38 -1.85
CA LYS A 113 -6.42 21.25 -3.19
C LYS A 113 -7.53 21.20 -4.23
N THR A 114 -7.35 21.94 -5.32
CA THR A 114 -8.34 22.11 -6.41
C THR A 114 -7.98 21.32 -7.68
N GLY A 115 -6.96 20.48 -7.63
CA GLY A 115 -6.49 19.69 -8.77
C GLY A 115 -7.39 18.48 -9.11
N LYS A 116 -7.05 17.79 -10.20
CA LYS A 116 -7.82 16.66 -10.73
C LYS A 116 -7.56 15.33 -10.03
N VAL A 117 -6.50 15.22 -9.23
CA VAL A 117 -6.14 13.97 -8.57
C VAL A 117 -7.13 13.66 -7.45
N GLN A 118 -7.78 12.52 -7.51
CA GLN A 118 -8.69 12.08 -6.46
C GLN A 118 -7.89 11.64 -5.21
N THR A 119 -8.25 12.17 -4.04
CA THR A 119 -7.63 11.78 -2.76
C THR A 119 -8.59 10.92 -1.94
N ILE A 120 -8.11 9.77 -1.45
CA ILE A 120 -8.91 8.78 -0.72
C ILE A 120 -8.22 8.45 0.59
N GLY A 121 -8.89 8.74 1.71
CA GLY A 121 -8.44 8.31 3.03
C GLY A 121 -8.71 6.83 3.25
N PHE A 122 -7.69 6.07 3.60
CA PHE A 122 -7.79 4.69 4.03
C PHE A 122 -7.87 4.63 5.55
N ASN A 123 -8.97 4.10 6.08
CA ASN A 123 -9.12 3.85 7.50
C ASN A 123 -8.77 2.38 7.79
N ALA A 124 -7.56 2.12 8.26
CA ALA A 124 -7.06 0.77 8.52
C ALA A 124 -7.93 -0.05 9.51
N GLY A 125 -8.60 0.62 10.46
CA GLY A 125 -9.55 0.00 11.41
C GLY A 125 -10.97 -0.15 10.87
N GLY A 126 -11.23 0.31 9.65
CA GLY A 126 -12.56 0.29 9.04
C GLY A 126 -13.09 -1.10 8.74
N SER A 127 -14.38 -1.16 8.43
CA SER A 127 -15.06 -2.41 8.08
C SER A 127 -14.49 -3.04 6.83
N VAL A 128 -14.61 -4.35 6.75
CA VAL A 128 -14.24 -5.17 5.59
C VAL A 128 -14.92 -4.65 4.32
N PHE A 129 -14.17 -4.57 3.23
CA PHE A 129 -14.71 -4.19 1.92
C PHE A 129 -15.58 -5.31 1.35
N LYS A 130 -16.79 -4.95 0.89
CA LYS A 130 -17.81 -5.90 0.39
C LYS A 130 -18.00 -7.09 1.35
N PRO A 131 -18.49 -6.87 2.58
CA PRO A 131 -18.55 -7.88 3.64
C PRO A 131 -19.32 -9.13 3.24
N GLU A 132 -20.37 -8.97 2.45
CA GLU A 132 -21.25 -10.06 2.02
C GLU A 132 -20.74 -10.81 0.77
N ALA A 133 -19.69 -10.28 0.11
CA ALA A 133 -19.11 -10.98 -1.03
C ALA A 133 -18.41 -12.28 -0.58
N ARG A 134 -18.57 -13.33 -1.38
CA ARG A 134 -17.89 -14.61 -1.14
C ARG A 134 -16.39 -14.45 -1.36
N TYR A 135 -15.63 -14.94 -0.40
CA TYR A 135 -14.18 -15.10 -0.49
C TYR A 135 -13.80 -16.50 -0.97
N THR A 136 -14.45 -17.51 -0.38
CA THR A 136 -14.43 -18.92 -0.81
C THR A 136 -15.86 -19.40 -0.99
N ASP A 137 -16.04 -20.66 -1.39
CA ASP A 137 -17.39 -21.24 -1.59
C ASP A 137 -18.25 -21.21 -0.34
N ASP A 138 -17.63 -21.32 0.85
CA ASP A 138 -18.27 -21.43 2.15
C ASP A 138 -18.12 -20.20 3.05
N LYS A 139 -17.26 -19.22 2.69
CA LYS A 139 -16.94 -18.06 3.54
C LYS A 139 -17.11 -16.73 2.82
N LYS A 140 -17.69 -15.76 3.53
CA LYS A 140 -17.77 -14.37 3.09
C LYS A 140 -16.56 -13.57 3.57
N ASN A 141 -16.32 -12.40 2.98
CA ASN A 141 -15.23 -11.52 3.40
C ASN A 141 -15.28 -11.18 4.90
N LYS A 142 -16.46 -10.91 5.45
CA LYS A 142 -16.65 -10.62 6.88
C LYS A 142 -16.30 -11.81 7.80
N ASP A 143 -16.38 -13.04 7.30
CA ASP A 143 -16.05 -14.25 8.05
C ASP A 143 -14.54 -14.55 8.00
N MET A 144 -13.85 -14.00 7.00
CA MET A 144 -12.40 -14.20 6.78
C MET A 144 -11.54 -13.12 7.41
N PHE A 145 -12.01 -11.87 7.47
CA PHE A 145 -11.20 -10.73 7.84
C PHE A 145 -11.84 -9.94 8.98
N SER A 146 -11.05 -9.58 9.97
CA SER A 146 -11.49 -8.78 11.11
C SER A 146 -11.72 -7.30 10.76
N ASN A 147 -11.02 -6.78 9.76
CA ASN A 147 -11.08 -5.39 9.30
C ASN A 147 -10.50 -5.25 7.89
N ILE A 148 -10.63 -4.05 7.33
CA ILE A 148 -10.12 -3.76 5.98
C ILE A 148 -8.59 -3.86 5.87
N LYS A 149 -7.83 -3.62 6.96
CA LYS A 149 -6.37 -3.77 6.98
C LYS A 149 -5.97 -5.23 6.76
N ALA A 150 -6.60 -6.15 7.50
CA ALA A 150 -6.36 -7.58 7.33
C ALA A 150 -6.69 -8.04 5.92
N GLN A 151 -7.83 -7.59 5.37
CA GLN A 151 -8.22 -7.87 4.00
C GLN A 151 -7.22 -7.32 2.97
N ALA A 152 -6.76 -6.08 3.13
CA ALA A 152 -5.79 -5.45 2.22
C ALA A 152 -4.46 -6.20 2.21
N TRP A 153 -3.92 -6.57 3.38
CA TRP A 153 -2.71 -7.38 3.48
C TRP A 153 -2.85 -8.73 2.79
N TRP A 154 -4.00 -9.36 2.96
CA TRP A 154 -4.27 -10.64 2.30
C TRP A 154 -4.38 -10.51 0.78
N MET A 155 -4.98 -9.42 0.29
CA MET A 155 -5.01 -9.12 -1.15
C MET A 155 -3.62 -8.89 -1.74
N VAL A 156 -2.73 -8.21 -0.99
CA VAL A 156 -1.32 -8.05 -1.39
C VAL A 156 -0.62 -9.41 -1.41
N ARG A 157 -0.78 -10.21 -0.36
CA ARG A 157 -0.28 -11.59 -0.29
C ARG A 157 -0.67 -12.42 -1.53
N GLU A 158 -1.95 -12.39 -1.90
CA GLU A 158 -2.45 -13.13 -3.06
C GLU A 158 -1.77 -12.69 -4.38
N ARG A 159 -1.48 -11.41 -4.53
CA ARG A 159 -0.75 -10.91 -5.70
C ARG A 159 0.67 -11.48 -5.76
N PHE A 160 1.42 -11.40 -4.68
CA PHE A 160 2.77 -11.96 -4.60
C PHE A 160 2.76 -13.48 -4.84
N TYR A 161 1.83 -14.21 -4.22
CA TYR A 161 1.69 -15.64 -4.42
C TYR A 161 1.39 -16.02 -5.87
N LYS A 162 0.43 -15.34 -6.50
CA LYS A 162 0.06 -15.59 -7.90
C LYS A 162 1.21 -15.28 -8.86
N THR A 163 1.93 -14.18 -8.63
CA THR A 163 3.12 -13.84 -9.42
C THR A 163 4.19 -14.92 -9.30
N TRP A 164 4.50 -15.37 -8.08
CA TRP A 164 5.45 -16.46 -7.87
C TRP A 164 5.03 -17.77 -8.56
N ARG A 165 3.73 -18.05 -8.61
CA ARG A 165 3.21 -19.24 -9.29
C ARG A 165 3.26 -19.14 -10.81
N ALA A 166 3.32 -17.94 -11.37
CA ALA A 166 3.33 -17.67 -12.81
C ALA A 166 4.74 -17.63 -13.42
N ILE A 167 5.77 -17.46 -12.56
CA ILE A 167 7.19 -17.48 -12.93
C ILE A 167 7.77 -18.86 -12.63
#